data_a6dcb881282554ac2cf1c51b80e240df
#
_entry.id   a6dcb881282554ac2cf1c51b80e240df
#
_cell.length_a   1.000
_cell.length_b   1.000
_cell.length_c   1.000
_cell.angle_alpha   90.00
_cell.angle_beta   90.00
_cell.angle_gamma   90.00
#
_symmetry.space_group_name_H-M   'P 1'
#
loop_
_entity.id
_entity.type
_entity.pdbx_description
1 polymer ?
#
loop_
_entity_poly.entity_id
_entity_poly.type
_entity_poly.pdbx_seq_one_letter_code
_entity_poly.pdbx_strand_id
1 'polypeptide(L)'
;PIGSRGLGDVYKRQETGRFFNYVLSENRSILEFIDSDYTFLNESLAQHYGIEGVLGKTFTKVTLRPEHNRGGLLGHGSVLTATSNGVETQPVLRGVWVLENLLGTPPNSPPPDVEPIEPDTRGVSTMRELMEKHRNNPTCFECHRKIDPLGLSMEHYDHVGAWRERYAKRLPIDGSGEMPDGTTI
;
A
#
# COMPACT_ATOMS: atom_id res chain seq x y z
N PRO A 1 -4.34 -10.27 -25.39
CA PRO A 1 -3.12 -10.83 -24.84
C PRO A 1 -2.94 -10.27 -23.45
N ILE A 2 -2.99 -11.15 -22.46
CA ILE A 2 -2.66 -10.81 -21.08
C ILE A 2 -1.15 -10.63 -21.09
N GLY A 3 -0.70 -9.38 -21.20
CA GLY A 3 0.72 -9.04 -21.19
C GLY A 3 1.38 -9.42 -19.86
N SER A 4 2.69 -9.26 -19.76
CA SER A 4 3.51 -9.58 -18.58
C SER A 4 2.97 -9.00 -17.24
N ARG A 5 2.10 -8.00 -17.27
CA ARG A 5 1.33 -7.50 -16.13
C ARG A 5 0.43 -8.58 -15.51
N GLY A 6 -0.17 -9.48 -16.29
CA GLY A 6 -1.10 -10.48 -15.77
C GLY A 6 -0.48 -11.54 -14.87
N LEU A 7 0.74 -12.00 -15.15
CA LEU A 7 1.42 -13.01 -14.32
C LEU A 7 1.86 -12.45 -12.96
N GLY A 8 2.38 -11.22 -12.93
CA GLY A 8 2.75 -10.54 -11.70
C GLY A 8 1.55 -10.37 -10.77
N ASP A 9 0.41 -9.97 -11.30
CA ASP A 9 -0.82 -9.79 -10.51
C ASP A 9 -1.38 -11.12 -10.01
N VAL A 10 -1.25 -12.19 -10.79
CA VAL A 10 -1.65 -13.54 -10.34
C VAL A 10 -0.80 -13.98 -9.15
N TYR A 11 0.52 -13.79 -9.18
CA TYR A 11 1.40 -14.18 -8.09
C TYR A 11 1.15 -13.35 -6.82
N LYS A 12 0.92 -12.05 -6.95
CA LYS A 12 0.54 -11.18 -5.83
C LYS A 12 -0.76 -11.63 -5.15
N ARG A 13 -1.78 -12.01 -5.94
CA ARG A 13 -3.03 -12.58 -5.40
C ARG A 13 -2.81 -13.93 -4.74
N GLN A 14 -1.94 -14.77 -5.28
CA GLN A 14 -1.61 -16.06 -4.69
C GLN A 14 -0.88 -15.91 -3.35
N GLU A 15 0.01 -14.93 -3.22
CA GLU A 15 0.63 -14.56 -1.95
C GLU A 15 -0.44 -14.31 -0.89
N THR A 16 -1.33 -13.36 -1.14
CA THR A 16 -2.38 -12.95 -0.19
C THR A 16 -3.34 -14.09 0.13
N GLY A 17 -3.75 -14.85 -0.88
CA GLY A 17 -4.64 -16.00 -0.67
C GLY A 17 -3.99 -17.09 0.17
N ARG A 18 -2.71 -17.40 -0.04
CA ARG A 18 -1.96 -18.38 0.77
C ARG A 18 -1.73 -17.90 2.19
N PHE A 19 -1.40 -16.63 2.35
CA PHE A 19 -1.23 -16.01 3.66
C PHE A 19 -2.53 -16.08 4.46
N PHE A 20 -3.65 -15.68 3.88
CA PHE A 20 -4.97 -15.72 4.51
C PHE A 20 -5.35 -17.14 4.92
N ASN A 21 -5.23 -18.09 3.99
CA ASN A 21 -5.54 -19.49 4.27
C ASN A 21 -4.65 -20.07 5.37
N TYR A 22 -3.37 -19.71 5.42
CA TYR A 22 -2.46 -20.17 6.46
C TYR A 22 -2.86 -19.63 7.84
N VAL A 23 -3.18 -18.34 7.95
CA VAL A 23 -3.64 -17.76 9.21
C VAL A 23 -4.89 -18.48 9.72
N LEU A 24 -5.84 -18.77 8.82
CA LEU A 24 -7.07 -19.50 9.19
C LEU A 24 -6.82 -20.97 9.55
N SER A 25 -6.12 -21.71 8.69
CA SER A 25 -5.94 -23.17 8.86
C SER A 25 -5.08 -23.51 10.06
N GLU A 26 -4.10 -22.67 10.38
CA GLU A 26 -3.20 -22.84 11.53
C GLU A 26 -3.70 -22.14 12.79
N ASN A 27 -4.94 -21.62 12.76
CA ASN A 27 -5.55 -20.89 13.88
C ASN A 27 -4.63 -19.82 14.48
N ARG A 28 -4.00 -19.02 13.59
CA ARG A 28 -3.07 -17.96 13.96
C ARG A 28 -3.81 -16.73 14.42
N SER A 29 -3.10 -15.81 15.06
CA SER A 29 -3.67 -14.53 15.46
C SER A 29 -4.12 -13.70 14.25
N ILE A 30 -5.31 -13.08 14.32
CA ILE A 30 -5.77 -12.12 13.31
C ILE A 30 -4.88 -10.88 13.22
N LEU A 31 -4.10 -10.57 14.26
CA LEU A 31 -3.13 -9.47 14.25
C LEU A 31 -2.01 -9.70 13.24
N GLU A 32 -1.77 -10.95 12.83
CA GLU A 32 -0.82 -11.25 11.76
C GLU A 32 -1.25 -10.70 10.40
N PHE A 33 -2.53 -10.36 10.21
CA PHE A 33 -2.96 -9.62 9.03
C PHE A 33 -2.40 -8.19 8.98
N ILE A 34 -2.05 -7.62 10.14
CA ILE A 34 -1.48 -6.27 10.24
C ILE A 34 0.03 -6.35 10.29
N ASP A 35 0.57 -7.21 11.16
CA ASP A 35 2.01 -7.37 11.37
C ASP A 35 2.38 -8.85 11.41
N SER A 36 3.27 -9.25 10.52
CA SER A 36 3.71 -10.63 10.36
C SER A 36 5.18 -10.67 9.92
N ASP A 37 5.94 -11.57 10.51
CA ASP A 37 7.33 -11.86 10.17
C ASP A 37 7.49 -12.89 9.04
N TYR A 38 6.42 -13.18 8.28
CA TYR A 38 6.46 -14.10 7.15
C TYR A 38 5.47 -13.72 6.04
N THR A 39 5.73 -14.25 4.85
CA THR A 39 4.81 -14.26 3.72
C THR A 39 5.00 -15.51 2.87
N PHE A 40 4.31 -15.63 1.75
CA PHE A 40 4.41 -16.75 0.81
C PHE A 40 4.88 -16.27 -0.56
N LEU A 41 6.05 -16.70 -0.99
CA LEU A 41 6.67 -16.25 -2.23
C LEU A 41 7.10 -17.42 -3.11
N ASN A 42 7.05 -17.20 -4.41
CA ASN A 42 7.84 -17.92 -5.40
C ASN A 42 9.03 -17.05 -5.84
N GLU A 43 9.94 -17.60 -6.62
CA GLU A 43 11.14 -16.90 -7.09
C GLU A 43 10.81 -15.55 -7.76
N SER A 44 9.83 -15.54 -8.66
CA SER A 44 9.46 -14.32 -9.41
C SER A 44 8.96 -13.20 -8.50
N LEU A 45 8.13 -13.53 -7.51
CA LEU A 45 7.60 -12.53 -6.57
C LEU A 45 8.68 -12.10 -5.56
N ALA A 46 9.53 -13.02 -5.12
CA ALA A 46 10.67 -12.70 -4.27
C ALA A 46 11.64 -11.73 -4.95
N GLN A 47 11.98 -11.97 -6.22
CA GLN A 47 12.79 -11.05 -7.02
C GLN A 47 12.14 -9.66 -7.14
N HIS A 48 10.82 -9.62 -7.35
CA HIS A 48 10.06 -8.36 -7.40
C HIS A 48 10.17 -7.56 -6.09
N TYR A 49 10.23 -8.26 -4.95
CA TYR A 49 10.35 -7.64 -3.63
C TYR A 49 11.80 -7.43 -3.17
N GLY A 50 12.79 -7.85 -3.95
CA GLY A 50 14.19 -7.78 -3.57
C GLY A 50 14.57 -8.77 -2.46
N ILE A 51 13.85 -9.89 -2.33
CA ILE A 51 14.08 -10.94 -1.34
C ILE A 51 14.85 -12.08 -2.00
N GLU A 52 16.04 -12.37 -1.48
CA GLU A 52 16.92 -13.40 -2.00
C GLU A 52 16.64 -14.80 -1.40
N GLY A 53 17.16 -15.84 -2.06
CA GLY A 53 17.15 -17.22 -1.55
C GLY A 53 15.87 -18.02 -1.83
N VAL A 54 14.89 -17.45 -2.51
CA VAL A 54 13.66 -18.14 -2.94
C VAL A 54 13.82 -18.60 -4.38
N LEU A 55 13.71 -19.90 -4.65
CA LEU A 55 13.93 -20.49 -5.96
C LEU A 55 12.70 -21.24 -6.46
N GLY A 56 12.49 -21.20 -7.76
CA GLY A 56 11.48 -21.98 -8.47
C GLY A 56 10.07 -21.37 -8.45
N LYS A 57 9.13 -22.10 -9.06
CA LYS A 57 7.75 -21.63 -9.29
C LYS A 57 6.81 -21.86 -8.12
N THR A 58 7.18 -22.77 -7.20
CA THR A 58 6.34 -23.14 -6.07
C THR A 58 6.41 -22.07 -4.99
N PHE A 59 5.25 -21.68 -4.46
CA PHE A 59 5.19 -20.78 -3.31
C PHE A 59 5.63 -21.48 -2.03
N THR A 60 6.53 -20.89 -1.31
CA THR A 60 7.01 -21.33 0.00
C THR A 60 6.80 -20.26 1.04
N LYS A 61 6.64 -20.66 2.31
CA LYS A 61 6.64 -19.72 3.42
C LYS A 61 8.04 -19.15 3.59
N VAL A 62 8.16 -17.84 3.63
CA VAL A 62 9.42 -17.09 3.72
C VAL A 62 9.39 -16.20 4.96
N THR A 63 10.40 -16.32 5.80
CA THR A 63 10.57 -15.42 6.96
C THR A 63 11.01 -14.05 6.47
N LEU A 64 10.31 -13.03 6.93
CA LEU A 64 10.63 -11.64 6.67
C LEU A 64 11.58 -11.11 7.74
N ARG A 65 12.45 -10.20 7.33
CA ARG A 65 13.38 -9.48 8.20
C ARG A 65 13.12 -7.99 8.06
N PRO A 66 13.54 -7.16 9.03
CA PRO A 66 13.31 -5.71 8.98
C PRO A 66 13.76 -5.05 7.67
N GLU A 67 14.88 -5.51 7.10
CA GLU A 67 15.42 -4.98 5.83
C GLU A 67 14.53 -5.26 4.61
N HIS A 68 13.60 -6.21 4.71
CA HIS A 68 12.64 -6.46 3.64
C HIS A 68 11.52 -5.40 3.58
N ASN A 69 11.37 -4.61 4.66
CA ASN A 69 10.36 -3.54 4.76
C ASN A 69 8.94 -4.05 4.44
N ARG A 70 8.57 -5.24 4.94
CA ARG A 70 7.29 -5.89 4.68
C ARG A 70 6.78 -6.60 5.92
N GLY A 71 5.48 -6.63 6.04
CA GLY A 71 4.76 -7.37 7.07
C GLY A 71 3.26 -7.24 6.86
N GLY A 72 2.50 -8.31 7.09
CA GLY A 72 1.06 -8.32 6.95
C GLY A 72 0.50 -7.89 5.58
N LEU A 73 -0.81 -7.67 5.51
CA LEU A 73 -1.51 -7.36 4.25
C LEU A 73 -1.09 -6.03 3.63
N LEU A 74 -0.71 -5.04 4.45
CA LEU A 74 -0.31 -3.72 3.97
C LEU A 74 0.99 -3.76 3.14
N GLY A 75 1.82 -4.78 3.35
CA GLY A 75 3.00 -5.04 2.54
C GLY A 75 2.76 -5.90 1.30
N HIS A 76 1.55 -6.47 1.11
CA HIS A 76 1.29 -7.36 -0.02
C HIS A 76 1.10 -6.59 -1.33
N GLY A 77 1.79 -7.03 -2.37
CA GLY A 77 1.73 -6.39 -3.68
C GLY A 77 0.32 -6.39 -4.30
N SER A 78 -0.55 -7.32 -3.92
CA SER A 78 -1.95 -7.35 -4.39
C SER A 78 -2.75 -6.16 -3.85
N VAL A 79 -2.62 -5.84 -2.55
CA VAL A 79 -3.28 -4.70 -1.91
C VAL A 79 -2.74 -3.39 -2.50
N LEU A 80 -1.41 -3.27 -2.55
CA LEU A 80 -0.72 -2.07 -3.06
C LEU A 80 -1.03 -1.79 -4.54
N THR A 81 -1.17 -2.83 -5.37
CA THR A 81 -1.55 -2.69 -6.79
C THR A 81 -3.04 -2.36 -6.94
N ALA A 82 -3.91 -2.99 -6.15
CA ALA A 82 -5.36 -2.73 -6.20
C ALA A 82 -5.71 -1.30 -5.74
N THR A 83 -4.89 -0.71 -4.89
CA THR A 83 -5.04 0.65 -4.36
C THR A 83 -4.14 1.67 -5.09
N SER A 84 -3.87 1.43 -6.36
CA SER A 84 -3.14 2.34 -7.26
C SER A 84 -3.88 2.47 -8.59
N ASN A 85 -3.50 3.45 -9.42
CA ASN A 85 -4.09 3.63 -10.74
C ASN A 85 -3.32 2.88 -11.86
N GLY A 86 -2.34 2.06 -11.51
CA GLY A 86 -1.50 1.30 -12.44
C GLY A 86 -0.32 2.08 -13.03
N VAL A 87 -0.20 3.36 -12.74
CA VAL A 87 0.91 4.24 -13.14
C VAL A 87 1.58 4.86 -11.92
N GLU A 88 0.78 5.32 -10.97
CA GLU A 88 1.21 6.03 -9.78
C GLU A 88 0.53 5.48 -8.52
N THR A 89 1.14 5.73 -7.38
CA THR A 89 0.55 5.45 -6.07
C THR A 89 -0.67 6.36 -5.84
N GLN A 90 -1.63 5.87 -5.07
CA GLN A 90 -2.83 6.60 -4.69
C GLN A 90 -3.00 6.56 -3.16
N PRO A 91 -2.30 7.43 -2.40
CA PRO A 91 -2.36 7.38 -0.93
C PRO A 91 -3.78 7.48 -0.39
N VAL A 92 -4.64 8.31 -0.99
CA VAL A 92 -6.06 8.41 -0.58
C VAL A 92 -6.76 7.06 -0.69
N LEU A 93 -6.60 6.34 -1.80
CA LEU A 93 -7.20 5.02 -1.98
C LEU A 93 -6.62 3.99 -0.99
N ARG A 94 -5.32 4.07 -0.70
CA ARG A 94 -4.67 3.22 0.31
C ARG A 94 -5.24 3.48 1.71
N GLY A 95 -5.35 4.75 2.09
CA GLY A 95 -5.93 5.13 3.38
C GLY A 95 -7.39 4.72 3.52
N VAL A 96 -8.21 4.93 2.49
CA VAL A 96 -9.60 4.47 2.45
C VAL A 96 -9.66 2.95 2.60
N TRP A 97 -8.81 2.21 1.88
CA TRP A 97 -8.77 0.74 1.98
C TRP A 97 -8.47 0.25 3.40
N VAL A 98 -7.55 0.91 4.12
CA VAL A 98 -7.24 0.59 5.52
C VAL A 98 -8.45 0.85 6.42
N LEU A 99 -9.10 2.01 6.27
CA LEU A 99 -10.28 2.36 7.05
C LEU A 99 -11.43 1.37 6.83
N GLU A 100 -11.68 0.99 5.58
CA GLU A 100 -12.78 0.08 5.23
C GLU A 100 -12.52 -1.37 5.63
N ASN A 101 -11.32 -1.89 5.31
CA ASN A 101 -11.07 -3.33 5.35
C ASN A 101 -10.38 -3.81 6.63
N LEU A 102 -9.60 -2.95 7.29
CA LEU A 102 -8.91 -3.31 8.53
C LEU A 102 -9.56 -2.67 9.77
N LEU A 103 -9.98 -1.41 9.67
CA LEU A 103 -10.51 -0.69 10.82
C LEU A 103 -12.04 -0.69 10.90
N GLY A 104 -12.75 -1.11 9.84
CA GLY A 104 -14.21 -1.15 9.80
C GLY A 104 -14.87 0.23 9.97
N THR A 105 -14.15 1.30 9.63
CA THR A 105 -14.61 2.70 9.75
C THR A 105 -14.55 3.41 8.40
N PRO A 106 -15.38 2.99 7.42
CA PRO A 106 -15.35 3.59 6.09
C PRO A 106 -15.60 5.10 6.16
N PRO A 107 -14.84 5.91 5.40
CA PRO A 107 -15.11 7.34 5.33
C PRO A 107 -16.45 7.61 4.63
N ASN A 108 -17.06 8.75 4.93
CA ASN A 108 -18.24 9.20 4.20
C ASN A 108 -17.89 9.42 2.72
N SER A 109 -18.87 9.21 1.84
CA SER A 109 -18.73 9.57 0.44
C SER A 109 -18.40 11.05 0.29
N PRO A 110 -17.50 11.43 -0.64
CA PRO A 110 -17.22 12.84 -0.90
C PRO A 110 -18.51 13.58 -1.30
N PRO A 111 -18.65 14.87 -0.98
CA PRO A 111 -19.73 15.69 -1.47
C PRO A 111 -19.82 15.64 -3.00
N PRO A 112 -21.04 15.75 -3.59
CA PRO A 112 -21.22 15.60 -5.04
C PRO A 112 -20.51 16.65 -5.90
N ASP A 113 -20.15 17.79 -5.29
CA ASP A 113 -19.51 18.91 -5.96
C ASP A 113 -17.98 18.93 -5.81
N VAL A 114 -17.40 17.86 -5.22
CA VAL A 114 -15.94 17.73 -5.10
C VAL A 114 -15.38 17.19 -6.41
N GLU A 115 -14.67 18.04 -7.14
CA GLU A 115 -13.91 17.60 -8.30
C GLU A 115 -12.78 16.67 -7.88
N PRO A 116 -12.53 15.58 -8.64
CA PRO A 116 -11.35 14.75 -8.42
C PRO A 116 -10.10 15.62 -8.43
N ILE A 117 -9.06 15.20 -7.69
CA ILE A 117 -7.75 15.84 -7.78
C ILE A 117 -7.32 15.77 -9.25
N GLU A 118 -7.45 16.89 -9.97
CA GLU A 118 -6.79 17.00 -11.26
C GLU A 118 -5.29 16.81 -11.03
N PRO A 119 -4.59 16.05 -11.87
CA PRO A 119 -3.16 15.87 -11.77
C PRO A 119 -2.44 17.14 -12.29
N ASP A 120 -2.80 18.33 -11.78
CA ASP A 120 -2.00 19.53 -12.00
C ASP A 120 -0.71 19.41 -11.17
N THR A 121 0.26 18.71 -11.74
CA THR A 121 1.58 18.52 -11.16
C THR A 121 2.49 19.72 -11.30
N ARG A 122 2.01 20.87 -11.83
CA ARG A 122 2.80 22.07 -11.99
C ARG A 122 3.19 22.64 -10.62
N GLY A 123 4.50 22.73 -10.38
CA GLY A 123 5.05 23.24 -9.11
C GLY A 123 4.94 22.26 -7.94
N VAL A 124 4.56 21.00 -8.20
CA VAL A 124 4.47 19.94 -7.20
C VAL A 124 5.50 18.86 -7.53
N SER A 125 6.27 18.48 -6.54
CA SER A 125 7.38 17.53 -6.72
C SER A 125 7.15 16.19 -6.03
N THR A 126 6.24 16.15 -5.04
CA THR A 126 5.91 14.96 -4.26
C THR A 126 4.40 14.73 -4.20
N MET A 127 3.99 13.50 -3.92
CA MET A 127 2.59 13.16 -3.71
C MET A 127 2.01 13.92 -2.51
N ARG A 128 2.79 14.12 -1.45
CA ARG A 128 2.41 14.90 -0.28
C ARG A 128 2.04 16.34 -0.64
N GLU A 129 2.91 17.03 -1.38
CA GLU A 129 2.64 18.40 -1.83
C GLU A 129 1.36 18.50 -2.67
N LEU A 130 1.10 17.49 -3.52
CA LEU A 130 -0.12 17.43 -4.32
C LEU A 130 -1.36 17.31 -3.42
N MET A 131 -1.31 16.44 -2.42
CA MET A 131 -2.40 16.25 -1.47
C MET A 131 -2.63 17.48 -0.59
N GLU A 132 -1.56 18.14 -0.12
CA GLU A 132 -1.65 19.36 0.67
C GLU A 132 -2.31 20.50 -0.11
N LYS A 133 -1.99 20.64 -1.39
CA LYS A 133 -2.64 21.62 -2.27
C LYS A 133 -4.16 21.40 -2.37
N HIS A 134 -4.60 20.14 -2.40
CA HIS A 134 -6.02 19.78 -2.43
C HIS A 134 -6.71 20.01 -1.07
N ARG A 135 -6.02 19.74 0.05
CA ARG A 135 -6.56 19.86 1.42
C ARG A 135 -6.79 21.28 1.91
N ASN A 136 -6.37 22.30 1.18
CA ASN A 136 -6.58 23.71 1.59
C ASN A 136 -8.07 24.09 1.72
N ASN A 137 -8.98 23.25 1.23
CA ASN A 137 -10.41 23.42 1.47
C ASN A 137 -10.80 22.76 2.83
N PRO A 138 -11.38 23.51 3.79
CA PRO A 138 -11.77 22.99 5.10
C PRO A 138 -12.71 21.77 5.03
N THR A 139 -13.61 21.73 4.05
CA THR A 139 -14.55 20.61 3.86
C THR A 139 -13.79 19.32 3.49
N CYS A 140 -12.75 19.42 2.66
CA CYS A 140 -11.93 18.29 2.27
C CYS A 140 -11.06 17.82 3.44
N PHE A 141 -10.53 18.77 4.23
CA PHE A 141 -9.61 18.48 5.34
C PHE A 141 -10.21 17.53 6.39
N GLU A 142 -11.48 17.67 6.76
CA GLU A 142 -12.12 16.85 7.80
C GLU A 142 -12.11 15.34 7.51
N CYS A 143 -12.23 14.95 6.25
CA CYS A 143 -12.11 13.54 5.83
C CYS A 143 -10.63 13.16 5.65
N HIS A 144 -9.87 14.01 4.96
CA HIS A 144 -8.49 13.71 4.60
C HIS A 144 -7.55 13.57 5.79
N ARG A 145 -7.78 14.28 6.89
CA ARG A 145 -6.98 14.14 8.12
C ARG A 145 -7.00 12.73 8.74
N LYS A 146 -8.01 11.91 8.40
CA LYS A 146 -8.11 10.51 8.84
C LYS A 146 -7.57 9.53 7.79
N ILE A 147 -7.68 9.88 6.53
CA ILE A 147 -7.35 9.02 5.40
C ILE A 147 -5.87 9.12 5.04
N ASP A 148 -5.38 10.35 4.90
CA ASP A 148 -4.08 10.63 4.32
C ASP A 148 -2.89 10.09 5.12
N PRO A 149 -2.86 10.17 6.46
CA PRO A 149 -1.76 9.61 7.22
C PRO A 149 -1.57 8.12 6.96
N LEU A 150 -2.67 7.36 6.95
CA LEU A 150 -2.67 5.92 6.68
C LEU A 150 -2.16 5.60 5.27
N GLY A 151 -2.53 6.40 4.28
CA GLY A 151 -2.09 6.20 2.90
C GLY A 151 -0.64 6.60 2.67
N LEU A 152 -0.20 7.72 3.26
CA LEU A 152 1.17 8.20 3.16
C LEU A 152 2.18 7.27 3.82
N SER A 153 1.82 6.60 4.91
CA SER A 153 2.68 5.62 5.57
C SER A 153 3.09 4.46 4.65
N MET A 154 2.32 4.21 3.59
CA MET A 154 2.61 3.20 2.57
C MET A 154 3.27 3.76 1.31
N GLU A 155 3.67 5.05 1.26
CA GLU A 155 4.17 5.68 0.03
C GLU A 155 5.55 5.18 -0.40
N HIS A 156 6.29 4.57 0.51
CA HIS A 156 7.53 3.85 0.17
C HIS A 156 7.29 2.65 -0.76
N TYR A 157 6.08 2.08 -0.80
CA TYR A 157 5.74 1.10 -1.82
C TYR A 157 5.24 1.81 -3.07
N ASP A 158 5.80 1.46 -4.21
CA ASP A 158 5.35 1.97 -5.50
C ASP A 158 3.96 1.41 -5.91
N HIS A 159 3.49 1.75 -7.09
CA HIS A 159 2.19 1.32 -7.60
C HIS A 159 2.07 -0.18 -7.93
N VAL A 160 3.18 -0.90 -7.94
CA VAL A 160 3.23 -2.35 -8.14
C VAL A 160 3.69 -3.12 -6.89
N GLY A 161 3.91 -2.40 -5.78
CA GLY A 161 4.26 -2.96 -4.48
C GLY A 161 5.75 -3.24 -4.27
N ALA A 162 6.64 -2.67 -5.08
CA ALA A 162 8.07 -2.69 -4.82
C ALA A 162 8.45 -1.57 -3.84
N TRP A 163 9.42 -1.83 -2.96
CA TRP A 163 9.92 -0.83 -2.01
C TRP A 163 10.81 0.19 -2.72
N ARG A 164 10.68 1.45 -2.36
CA ARG A 164 11.50 2.55 -2.87
C ARG A 164 11.73 3.59 -1.77
N GLU A 165 12.89 4.21 -1.74
CA GLU A 165 13.22 5.29 -0.79
C GLU A 165 13.08 6.68 -1.42
N ARG A 166 12.98 6.73 -2.74
CA ARG A 166 12.94 7.97 -3.51
C ARG A 166 11.95 7.89 -4.66
N TYR A 167 11.34 9.02 -4.97
CA TYR A 167 10.60 9.19 -6.20
C TYR A 167 11.53 9.19 -7.43
N ALA A 168 10.96 9.04 -8.63
CA ALA A 168 11.71 9.01 -9.89
C ALA A 168 12.62 10.25 -10.09
N LYS A 169 12.25 11.40 -9.53
CA LYS A 169 13.05 12.65 -9.54
C LYS A 169 14.13 12.68 -8.45
N ARG A 170 14.43 11.58 -7.81
CA ARG A 170 15.40 11.42 -6.71
C ARG A 170 15.04 12.18 -5.42
N LEU A 171 13.84 12.70 -5.30
CA LEU A 171 13.34 13.28 -4.07
C LEU A 171 13.09 12.18 -3.03
N PRO A 172 13.46 12.40 -1.75
CA PRO A 172 13.17 11.44 -0.70
C PRO A 172 11.66 11.30 -0.51
N ILE A 173 11.22 10.11 -0.14
CA ILE A 173 9.85 9.87 0.25
C ILE A 173 9.72 10.19 1.73
N ASP A 174 8.71 10.98 2.07
CA ASP A 174 8.26 11.21 3.42
C ASP A 174 6.94 10.45 3.61
N GLY A 175 7.03 9.30 4.26
CA GLY A 175 5.88 8.45 4.59
C GLY A 175 5.24 8.78 5.94
N SER A 176 5.74 9.78 6.67
CA SER A 176 5.17 10.15 7.97
C SER A 176 3.74 10.65 7.85
N GLY A 177 2.94 10.43 8.87
CA GLY A 177 1.58 10.96 8.96
C GLY A 177 1.19 11.25 10.40
N GLU A 178 0.39 12.29 10.62
CA GLU A 178 -0.17 12.62 11.93
C GLU A 178 -1.66 12.28 11.94
N MET A 179 -2.04 11.38 12.82
CA MET A 179 -3.43 10.98 13.04
C MET A 179 -4.19 12.08 13.80
N PRO A 180 -5.54 12.11 13.75
CA PRO A 180 -6.35 13.13 14.44
C PRO A 180 -6.16 13.20 15.95
N ASP A 181 -5.66 12.16 16.58
CA ASP A 181 -5.34 12.08 18.00
C ASP A 181 -3.93 12.56 18.35
N GLY A 182 -3.15 13.02 17.34
CA GLY A 182 -1.78 13.45 17.49
C GLY A 182 -0.74 12.32 17.41
N THR A 183 -1.17 11.08 17.18
CA THR A 183 -0.24 9.95 16.96
C THR A 183 0.48 10.12 15.62
N THR A 184 1.79 10.02 15.62
CA THR A 184 2.61 9.98 14.40
C THR A 184 2.81 8.53 13.96
N ILE A 185 2.61 8.26 12.69
CA ILE A 185 2.81 6.96 12.06
C ILE A 185 3.80 7.06 10.92
#